data_8ebace43f16ac49d717bb6e95cb669c9
#
_entry.id   8ebace43f16ac49d717bb6e95cb669c9
#
_cell.length_a   1.000
_cell.length_b   1.000
_cell.length_c   1.000
_cell.angle_alpha   90.00
_cell.angle_beta   90.00
_cell.angle_gamma   90.00
#
_symmetry.space_group_name_H-M   'P 1'
#
loop_
_entity.id
_entity.type
_entity.pdbx_description
1 polymer ?
#
loop_
_entity_poly.entity_id
_entity_poly.type
_entity_poly.pdbx_seq_one_letter_code
_entity_poly.pdbx_strand_id
1 'polypeptide(L)'
;AGAGGMGGNQTWAGKMHGAVVILVDADERVIQRRIEKNYMDMMVRSLDEAIAIAKEHLEKDEPISIGVVGNAADVYEEALAKNFLPDVVTEMCPCHDPISYIPSGYTGVEADKFRGEDRKAYLEAARETMQRQLRAMIEFKKRGVEAFEYGTSIRKECIDAGMPEKEAKQIEGFVAAYIRPLFCEGRGPFRWTCISGDPADLARLDDLALEICKGDHLVERWINLARKHLPIEALPARICYMGFGERRRFGLAVNELIKKGEVKGPVAFSRDNLDSGSIVNPTFESENMPDGGDYISDWPYLNGLLNCAAGCDLIAIQANYSMGEAVHTGVTMIADGTEEADVRLDSALTVDSGIGVVRHAQSGYQSAKDVCNGNGKIAGGESIKIPLWWEPADKVTFAPEGEYIR
;
A
#
# COMPACT_ATOMS: atom_id res chain seq x y z
N ALA A 1 -0.97 -14.82 -3.21
CA ALA A 1 -2.07 -15.21 -4.12
C ALA A 1 -2.70 -14.00 -4.80
N GLY A 2 -3.38 -14.23 -5.96
CA GLY A 2 -4.04 -13.19 -6.75
C GLY A 2 -3.11 -12.50 -7.74
N ALA A 3 -3.29 -12.75 -9.05
CA ALA A 3 -2.50 -12.19 -10.15
C ALA A 3 -3.15 -10.95 -10.81
N GLY A 4 -4.10 -10.32 -10.13
CA GLY A 4 -4.78 -9.11 -10.57
C GLY A 4 -3.83 -7.91 -10.75
N GLY A 5 -4.41 -6.70 -10.95
CA GLY A 5 -3.64 -5.48 -11.21
C GLY A 5 -2.57 -5.18 -10.14
N MET A 6 -2.93 -5.36 -8.88
CA MET A 6 -2.01 -5.14 -7.75
C MET A 6 -1.16 -6.38 -7.46
N GLY A 7 -1.78 -7.55 -7.30
CA GLY A 7 -1.06 -8.78 -6.93
C GLY A 7 -0.06 -9.23 -7.97
N GLY A 8 -0.38 -9.09 -9.26
CA GLY A 8 0.56 -9.41 -10.34
C GLY A 8 1.86 -8.58 -10.32
N ASN A 9 1.85 -7.40 -9.73
CA ASN A 9 3.05 -6.59 -9.57
C ASN A 9 3.96 -7.08 -8.44
N GLN A 10 3.43 -7.85 -7.48
CA GLN A 10 4.23 -8.42 -6.38
C GLN A 10 5.28 -9.41 -6.88
N THR A 11 4.98 -10.15 -7.96
CA THR A 11 5.95 -11.07 -8.58
C THR A 11 7.20 -10.35 -9.04
N TRP A 12 6.99 -9.23 -9.70
CA TRP A 12 8.08 -8.43 -10.20
C TRP A 12 8.80 -7.66 -9.09
N ALA A 13 8.06 -7.08 -8.15
CA ALA A 13 8.63 -6.41 -6.99
C ALA A 13 9.51 -7.36 -6.16
N GLY A 14 9.04 -8.56 -5.87
CA GLY A 14 9.82 -9.58 -5.17
C GLY A 14 11.10 -9.95 -5.94
N LYS A 15 10.98 -10.21 -7.23
CA LYS A 15 12.12 -10.52 -8.10
C LYS A 15 13.17 -9.41 -8.14
N MET A 16 12.74 -8.13 -8.26
CA MET A 16 13.65 -6.97 -8.19
C MET A 16 14.45 -6.92 -6.88
N HIS A 17 13.89 -7.45 -5.81
CA HIS A 17 14.53 -7.52 -4.49
C HIS A 17 15.31 -8.82 -4.25
N GLY A 18 15.45 -9.66 -5.28
CA GLY A 18 16.22 -10.90 -5.21
C GLY A 18 15.42 -12.10 -4.68
N ALA A 19 14.08 -12.02 -4.58
CA ALA A 19 13.26 -13.11 -4.10
C ALA A 19 12.90 -14.12 -5.19
N VAL A 20 12.68 -15.36 -4.78
CA VAL A 20 11.93 -16.37 -5.54
C VAL A 20 10.47 -16.24 -5.16
N VAL A 21 9.59 -15.99 -6.13
CA VAL A 21 8.17 -15.71 -5.90
C VAL A 21 7.31 -16.78 -6.56
N ILE A 22 6.44 -17.42 -5.78
CA ILE A 22 5.36 -18.27 -6.28
C ILE A 22 4.05 -17.51 -6.14
N LEU A 23 3.37 -17.23 -7.24
CA LEU A 23 2.08 -16.56 -7.26
C LEU A 23 0.99 -17.53 -7.72
N VAL A 24 -0.10 -17.61 -6.97
CA VAL A 24 -1.22 -18.49 -7.24
C VAL A 24 -2.44 -17.70 -7.73
N ASP A 25 -3.06 -18.15 -8.83
CA ASP A 25 -4.34 -17.62 -9.30
C ASP A 25 -5.15 -18.73 -9.98
N ALA A 26 -6.45 -18.75 -9.76
CA ALA A 26 -7.37 -19.72 -10.36
C ALA A 26 -7.70 -19.42 -11.84
N ASP A 27 -7.41 -18.20 -12.30
CA ASP A 27 -7.62 -17.81 -13.70
C ASP A 27 -6.30 -17.76 -14.48
N GLU A 28 -6.07 -18.80 -15.25
CA GLU A 28 -4.90 -18.91 -16.12
C GLU A 28 -4.73 -17.70 -17.05
N ARG A 29 -5.83 -17.08 -17.49
CA ARG A 29 -5.80 -15.91 -18.39
C ARG A 29 -5.12 -14.71 -17.73
N VAL A 30 -5.27 -14.57 -16.43
CA VAL A 30 -4.68 -13.47 -15.67
C VAL A 30 -3.16 -13.70 -15.51
N ILE A 31 -2.74 -14.92 -15.17
CA ILE A 31 -1.32 -15.30 -15.12
C ILE A 31 -0.65 -15.11 -16.47
N GLN A 32 -1.25 -15.61 -17.53
CA GLN A 32 -0.72 -15.48 -18.89
C GLN A 32 -0.50 -14.02 -19.28
N ARG A 33 -1.45 -13.13 -18.95
CA ARG A 33 -1.32 -11.70 -19.19
C ARG A 33 -0.12 -11.08 -18.44
N ARG A 34 0.23 -11.58 -17.25
CA ARG A 34 1.41 -11.11 -16.51
C ARG A 34 2.71 -11.53 -17.19
N ILE A 35 2.75 -12.73 -17.74
CA ILE A 35 3.90 -13.21 -18.52
C ILE A 35 4.07 -12.37 -19.79
N GLU A 36 3.01 -12.16 -20.55
CA GLU A 36 3.03 -11.36 -21.79
C GLU A 36 3.50 -9.92 -21.56
N LYS A 37 3.24 -9.38 -20.38
CA LYS A 37 3.67 -8.04 -19.97
C LYS A 37 5.01 -8.01 -19.23
N ASN A 38 5.72 -9.13 -19.14
CA ASN A 38 7.00 -9.29 -18.44
C ASN A 38 6.96 -8.99 -16.92
N TYR A 39 5.79 -9.15 -16.28
CA TYR A 39 5.68 -9.07 -14.82
C TYR A 39 5.94 -10.41 -14.14
N MET A 40 5.90 -11.51 -14.89
CA MET A 40 6.11 -12.87 -14.41
C MET A 40 6.92 -13.66 -15.44
N ASP A 41 7.81 -14.55 -14.97
CA ASP A 41 8.72 -15.27 -15.86
C ASP A 41 8.06 -16.49 -16.49
N MET A 42 7.27 -17.25 -15.73
CA MET A 42 6.70 -18.51 -16.19
C MET A 42 5.45 -18.91 -15.44
N MET A 43 4.75 -19.92 -15.98
CA MET A 43 3.57 -20.52 -15.39
C MET A 43 3.71 -22.03 -15.35
N VAL A 44 3.23 -22.64 -14.27
CA VAL A 44 3.14 -24.09 -14.06
C VAL A 44 1.73 -24.49 -13.62
N ARG A 45 1.43 -25.80 -13.69
CA ARG A 45 0.10 -26.31 -13.36
C ARG A 45 0.03 -27.08 -12.04
N SER A 46 1.14 -27.21 -11.34
CA SER A 46 1.19 -27.89 -10.04
C SER A 46 2.12 -27.15 -9.06
N LEU A 47 1.79 -27.26 -7.79
CA LEU A 47 2.64 -26.75 -6.72
C LEU A 47 3.97 -27.52 -6.66
N ASP A 48 3.99 -28.82 -6.94
CA ASP A 48 5.21 -29.61 -6.92
C ASP A 48 6.24 -29.12 -7.95
N GLU A 49 5.77 -28.80 -9.15
CA GLU A 49 6.62 -28.21 -10.21
C GLU A 49 7.15 -26.84 -9.79
N ALA A 50 6.30 -25.98 -9.22
CA ALA A 50 6.71 -24.67 -8.71
C ALA A 50 7.76 -24.80 -7.60
N ILE A 51 7.57 -25.72 -6.65
CA ILE A 51 8.51 -25.97 -5.56
C ILE A 51 9.86 -26.46 -6.10
N ALA A 52 9.85 -27.36 -7.09
CA ALA A 52 11.09 -27.88 -7.67
C ALA A 52 11.91 -26.76 -8.34
N ILE A 53 11.26 -25.91 -9.15
CA ILE A 53 11.89 -24.76 -9.81
C ILE A 53 12.36 -23.74 -8.76
N ALA A 54 11.53 -23.43 -7.76
CA ALA A 54 11.88 -22.51 -6.70
C ALA A 54 13.14 -22.95 -5.95
N LYS A 55 13.25 -24.22 -5.59
CA LYS A 55 14.45 -24.78 -4.93
C LYS A 55 15.70 -24.69 -5.79
N GLU A 56 15.60 -25.00 -7.08
CA GLU A 56 16.71 -24.89 -8.02
C GLU A 56 17.23 -23.44 -8.10
N HIS A 57 16.32 -22.45 -8.16
CA HIS A 57 16.69 -21.05 -8.23
C HIS A 57 17.25 -20.51 -6.90
N LEU A 58 16.73 -20.98 -5.75
CA LEU A 58 17.28 -20.64 -4.44
C LEU A 58 18.70 -21.16 -4.27
N GLU A 59 19.00 -22.39 -4.74
CA GLU A 59 20.36 -22.96 -4.69
C GLU A 59 21.37 -22.17 -5.54
N LYS A 60 20.89 -21.52 -6.60
CA LYS A 60 21.70 -20.70 -7.52
C LYS A 60 21.77 -19.21 -7.13
N ASP A 61 21.01 -18.78 -6.11
CA ASP A 61 20.80 -17.37 -5.75
C ASP A 61 20.27 -16.54 -6.93
N GLU A 62 19.37 -17.12 -7.72
CA GLU A 62 18.76 -16.52 -8.90
C GLU A 62 17.28 -16.21 -8.65
N PRO A 63 16.85 -14.92 -8.66
CA PRO A 63 15.46 -14.57 -8.47
C PRO A 63 14.60 -15.01 -9.66
N ILE A 64 13.41 -15.53 -9.37
CA ILE A 64 12.42 -15.94 -10.37
C ILE A 64 11.01 -15.71 -9.87
N SER A 65 10.06 -15.51 -10.79
CA SER A 65 8.64 -15.44 -10.51
C SER A 65 7.87 -16.53 -11.25
N ILE A 66 7.12 -17.36 -10.49
CA ILE A 66 6.45 -18.56 -10.98
C ILE A 66 4.96 -18.43 -10.70
N GLY A 67 4.13 -18.45 -11.74
CA GLY A 67 2.68 -18.51 -11.63
C GLY A 67 2.21 -19.97 -11.48
N VAL A 68 1.36 -20.24 -10.50
CA VAL A 68 0.69 -21.53 -10.33
C VAL A 68 -0.79 -21.37 -10.64
N VAL A 69 -1.30 -22.13 -11.60
CA VAL A 69 -2.73 -22.15 -11.91
C VAL A 69 -3.45 -22.99 -10.87
N GLY A 70 -4.21 -22.35 -10.00
CA GLY A 70 -4.94 -23.03 -8.92
C GLY A 70 -5.65 -22.08 -8.00
N ASN A 71 -6.57 -22.60 -7.19
CA ASN A 71 -7.22 -21.83 -6.17
C ASN A 71 -6.28 -21.60 -4.97
N ALA A 72 -6.24 -20.38 -4.46
CA ALA A 72 -5.33 -20.01 -3.37
C ALA A 72 -5.54 -20.84 -2.09
N ALA A 73 -6.80 -21.12 -1.72
CA ALA A 73 -7.10 -21.96 -0.56
C ALA A 73 -6.54 -23.39 -0.74
N ASP A 74 -6.79 -23.98 -1.90
CA ASP A 74 -6.38 -25.35 -2.20
C ASP A 74 -4.84 -25.46 -2.22
N VAL A 75 -4.15 -24.53 -2.88
CA VAL A 75 -2.68 -24.52 -2.99
C VAL A 75 -2.02 -24.25 -1.63
N TYR A 76 -2.60 -23.39 -0.80
CA TYR A 76 -2.07 -23.12 0.54
C TYR A 76 -2.24 -24.34 1.46
N GLU A 77 -3.39 -25.01 1.42
CA GLU A 77 -3.61 -26.25 2.15
C GLU A 77 -2.67 -27.37 1.67
N GLU A 78 -2.45 -27.49 0.36
CA GLU A 78 -1.50 -28.43 -0.22
C GLU A 78 -0.06 -28.15 0.24
N ALA A 79 0.37 -26.88 0.24
CA ALA A 79 1.69 -26.47 0.71
C ALA A 79 1.92 -26.84 2.18
N LEU A 80 0.90 -26.59 3.03
CA LEU A 80 0.93 -26.97 4.44
C LEU A 80 0.99 -28.50 4.64
N ALA A 81 0.24 -29.27 3.85
CA ALA A 81 0.25 -30.73 3.88
C ALA A 81 1.61 -31.32 3.46
N LYS A 82 2.28 -30.66 2.52
CA LYS A 82 3.64 -31.02 2.06
C LYS A 82 4.74 -30.48 2.99
N ASN A 83 4.40 -29.75 4.04
CA ASN A 83 5.34 -29.03 4.90
C ASN A 83 6.26 -28.09 4.08
N PHE A 84 5.75 -27.52 3.00
CA PHE A 84 6.43 -26.47 2.26
C PHE A 84 6.09 -25.11 2.93
N LEU A 85 7.09 -24.55 3.61
CA LEU A 85 6.95 -23.33 4.38
C LEU A 85 7.80 -22.23 3.72
N PRO A 86 7.23 -21.29 2.97
CA PRO A 86 7.96 -20.14 2.45
C PRO A 86 8.28 -19.16 3.58
N ASP A 87 9.17 -18.18 3.34
CA ASP A 87 9.48 -17.15 4.32
C ASP A 87 8.28 -16.21 4.54
N VAL A 88 7.54 -15.90 3.47
CA VAL A 88 6.41 -14.96 3.48
C VAL A 88 5.21 -15.54 2.74
N VAL A 89 4.02 -15.39 3.32
CA VAL A 89 2.72 -15.67 2.68
C VAL A 89 1.81 -14.44 2.77
N THR A 90 1.31 -14.00 1.63
CA THR A 90 0.31 -12.92 1.58
C THR A 90 -0.67 -13.16 0.43
N GLU A 91 -1.72 -12.34 0.36
CA GLU A 91 -2.74 -12.48 -0.65
C GLU A 91 -3.20 -11.11 -1.21
N MET A 92 -3.57 -11.10 -2.47
CA MET A 92 -4.17 -9.98 -3.19
C MET A 92 -5.38 -10.46 -4.01
N CYS A 93 -6.08 -11.47 -3.48
CA CYS A 93 -7.32 -11.95 -4.07
C CYS A 93 -8.41 -10.87 -3.94
N PRO A 94 -9.39 -10.79 -4.84
CA PRO A 94 -10.43 -9.74 -4.80
C PRO A 94 -11.48 -10.01 -3.71
N CYS A 95 -11.04 -10.20 -2.45
CA CYS A 95 -11.94 -10.59 -1.34
C CYS A 95 -12.95 -9.50 -1.00
N HIS A 96 -12.59 -8.22 -1.15
CA HIS A 96 -13.49 -7.07 -0.95
C HIS A 96 -14.70 -7.06 -1.91
N ASP A 97 -14.64 -7.84 -2.98
CA ASP A 97 -15.76 -8.09 -3.90
C ASP A 97 -15.93 -9.61 -4.07
N PRO A 98 -16.65 -10.28 -3.17
CA PRO A 98 -16.80 -11.74 -3.17
C PRO A 98 -17.33 -12.33 -4.48
N ILE A 99 -18.02 -11.53 -5.30
CA ILE A 99 -18.50 -11.96 -6.62
C ILE A 99 -17.34 -12.10 -7.63
N SER A 100 -16.22 -11.44 -7.40
CA SER A 100 -15.01 -11.54 -8.22
C SER A 100 -14.02 -12.59 -7.71
N TYR A 101 -14.20 -13.10 -6.49
CA TYR A 101 -13.36 -14.15 -5.93
C TYR A 101 -13.77 -15.52 -6.50
N ILE A 102 -12.83 -16.26 -7.09
CA ILE A 102 -13.09 -17.58 -7.68
C ILE A 102 -13.14 -18.65 -6.58
N PRO A 103 -14.28 -19.36 -6.40
CA PRO A 103 -14.37 -20.44 -5.41
C PRO A 103 -13.48 -21.64 -5.77
N SER A 104 -13.10 -22.41 -4.76
CA SER A 104 -12.39 -23.69 -4.94
C SER A 104 -13.19 -24.64 -5.85
N GLY A 105 -12.49 -25.38 -6.70
CA GLY A 105 -13.07 -26.32 -7.66
C GLY A 105 -13.51 -25.69 -8.99
N TYR A 106 -13.33 -24.39 -9.18
CA TYR A 106 -13.68 -23.72 -10.44
C TYR A 106 -12.46 -23.04 -11.06
N THR A 107 -12.37 -23.12 -12.40
CA THR A 107 -11.48 -22.23 -13.19
C THR A 107 -12.15 -20.89 -13.44
N GLY A 108 -11.38 -19.91 -13.95
CA GLY A 108 -11.95 -18.60 -14.26
C GLY A 108 -13.16 -18.63 -15.19
N VAL A 109 -13.14 -19.51 -16.20
CA VAL A 109 -14.26 -19.67 -17.16
C VAL A 109 -15.48 -20.32 -16.50
N GLU A 110 -15.27 -21.35 -15.68
CA GLU A 110 -16.35 -22.04 -14.98
C GLU A 110 -16.96 -21.15 -13.89
N ALA A 111 -16.17 -20.35 -13.23
CA ALA A 111 -16.62 -19.34 -12.27
C ALA A 111 -17.49 -18.28 -12.93
N ASP A 112 -17.12 -17.80 -14.15
CA ASP A 112 -17.92 -16.86 -14.91
C ASP A 112 -19.32 -17.42 -15.20
N LYS A 113 -19.41 -18.71 -15.57
CA LYS A 113 -20.67 -19.41 -15.80
C LYS A 113 -21.47 -19.58 -14.52
N PHE A 114 -20.89 -20.12 -13.47
CA PHE A 114 -21.55 -20.36 -12.18
C PHE A 114 -22.13 -19.07 -11.60
N ARG A 115 -21.37 -17.98 -11.64
CA ARG A 115 -21.76 -16.65 -11.18
C ARG A 115 -22.99 -16.12 -11.93
N GLY A 116 -23.10 -16.43 -13.23
CA GLY A 116 -24.26 -16.07 -14.07
C GLY A 116 -25.49 -16.93 -13.82
N GLU A 117 -25.31 -18.20 -13.44
CA GLU A 117 -26.41 -19.16 -13.24
C GLU A 117 -27.00 -19.06 -11.83
N ASP A 118 -26.19 -19.01 -10.77
CA ASP A 118 -26.63 -18.91 -9.39
C ASP A 118 -25.67 -18.03 -8.57
N ARG A 119 -25.96 -16.74 -8.56
CA ARG A 119 -25.16 -15.74 -7.83
C ARG A 119 -25.14 -16.01 -6.33
N LYS A 120 -26.22 -16.52 -5.74
CA LYS A 120 -26.27 -16.76 -4.30
C LYS A 120 -25.39 -17.92 -3.89
N ALA A 121 -25.53 -19.06 -4.56
CA ALA A 121 -24.68 -20.22 -4.32
C ALA A 121 -23.20 -19.90 -4.61
N TYR A 122 -22.92 -19.07 -5.63
CA TYR A 122 -21.56 -18.61 -5.91
C TYR A 122 -20.96 -17.84 -4.74
N LEU A 123 -21.69 -16.87 -4.18
CA LEU A 123 -21.21 -16.07 -3.05
C LEU A 123 -20.99 -16.93 -1.79
N GLU A 124 -21.84 -17.91 -1.55
CA GLU A 124 -21.66 -18.86 -0.42
C GLU A 124 -20.37 -19.67 -0.62
N ALA A 125 -20.15 -20.23 -1.81
CA ALA A 125 -18.93 -20.99 -2.15
C ALA A 125 -17.65 -20.11 -2.08
N ALA A 126 -17.73 -18.87 -2.55
CA ALA A 126 -16.62 -17.92 -2.48
C ALA A 126 -16.22 -17.63 -1.02
N ARG A 127 -17.19 -17.34 -0.17
CA ARG A 127 -16.95 -17.06 1.27
C ARG A 127 -16.42 -18.28 2.01
N GLU A 128 -16.93 -19.47 1.73
CA GLU A 128 -16.37 -20.72 2.29
C GLU A 128 -14.90 -20.90 1.89
N THR A 129 -14.59 -20.67 0.63
CA THR A 129 -13.21 -20.76 0.13
C THR A 129 -12.30 -19.70 0.75
N MET A 130 -12.76 -18.46 0.92
CA MET A 130 -12.01 -17.41 1.63
C MET A 130 -11.70 -17.80 3.07
N GLN A 131 -12.65 -18.41 3.79
CA GLN A 131 -12.42 -18.89 5.15
C GLN A 131 -11.34 -19.97 5.20
N ARG A 132 -11.32 -20.90 4.22
CA ARG A 132 -10.26 -21.91 4.10
C ARG A 132 -8.90 -21.25 3.84
N GLN A 133 -8.85 -20.32 2.90
CA GLN A 133 -7.63 -19.57 2.59
C GLN A 133 -7.08 -18.84 3.82
N LEU A 134 -7.93 -18.12 4.54
CA LEU A 134 -7.52 -17.40 5.76
C LEU A 134 -7.03 -18.36 6.86
N ARG A 135 -7.70 -19.50 7.06
CA ARG A 135 -7.23 -20.53 8.01
C ARG A 135 -5.88 -21.10 7.62
N ALA A 136 -5.64 -21.32 6.34
CA ALA A 136 -4.33 -21.76 5.86
C ALA A 136 -3.25 -20.70 6.13
N MET A 137 -3.53 -19.41 5.90
CA MET A 137 -2.60 -18.33 6.25
C MET A 137 -2.31 -18.26 7.76
N ILE A 138 -3.34 -18.42 8.59
CA ILE A 138 -3.18 -18.50 10.05
C ILE A 138 -2.30 -19.71 10.44
N GLU A 139 -2.47 -20.83 9.77
CA GLU A 139 -1.64 -22.02 10.05
C GLU A 139 -0.19 -21.83 9.61
N PHE A 140 0.07 -21.16 8.48
CA PHE A 140 1.42 -20.73 8.10
C PHE A 140 2.06 -19.87 9.20
N LYS A 141 1.33 -18.86 9.70
CA LYS A 141 1.83 -18.01 10.80
C LYS A 141 2.16 -18.82 12.05
N LYS A 142 1.32 -19.77 12.44
CA LYS A 142 1.59 -20.68 13.57
C LYS A 142 2.84 -21.51 13.39
N ARG A 143 3.20 -21.85 12.14
CA ARG A 143 4.44 -22.59 11.81
C ARG A 143 5.66 -21.68 11.62
N GLY A 144 5.54 -20.38 11.93
CA GLY A 144 6.66 -19.44 11.89
C GLY A 144 6.87 -18.74 10.55
N VAL A 145 5.96 -18.89 9.60
CA VAL A 145 5.95 -18.13 8.34
C VAL A 145 5.42 -16.72 8.59
N GLU A 146 6.05 -15.71 7.99
CA GLU A 146 5.50 -14.36 8.01
C GLU A 146 4.24 -14.30 7.13
N ALA A 147 3.08 -14.06 7.74
CA ALA A 147 1.81 -14.09 7.03
C ALA A 147 0.94 -12.88 7.39
N PHE A 148 0.45 -12.17 6.37
CA PHE A 148 -0.35 -10.96 6.53
C PHE A 148 -1.36 -10.76 5.40
N GLU A 149 -2.43 -10.02 5.68
CA GLU A 149 -3.39 -9.54 4.69
C GLU A 149 -2.85 -8.29 4.00
N TYR A 150 -2.99 -8.21 2.68
CA TYR A 150 -2.50 -7.07 1.90
C TYR A 150 -3.58 -6.00 1.59
N GLY A 151 -4.63 -5.92 2.37
CA GLY A 151 -5.69 -4.90 2.19
C GLY A 151 -6.83 -5.33 1.29
N THR A 152 -7.11 -6.61 1.21
CA THR A 152 -8.18 -7.17 0.37
C THR A 152 -9.48 -7.36 1.11
N SER A 153 -9.51 -7.11 2.43
CA SER A 153 -10.64 -7.32 3.32
C SER A 153 -11.02 -8.79 3.53
N ILE A 154 -10.11 -9.74 3.28
CA ILE A 154 -10.40 -11.17 3.48
C ILE A 154 -10.84 -11.48 4.92
N ARG A 155 -10.23 -10.83 5.93
CA ARG A 155 -10.59 -11.02 7.34
C ARG A 155 -12.02 -10.55 7.61
N LYS A 156 -12.38 -9.37 7.08
CA LYS A 156 -13.73 -8.80 7.22
C LYS A 156 -14.77 -9.71 6.57
N GLU A 157 -14.55 -10.11 5.32
CA GLU A 157 -15.47 -11.00 4.60
C GLU A 157 -15.62 -12.37 5.29
N CYS A 158 -14.55 -12.90 5.87
CA CYS A 158 -14.63 -14.12 6.66
C CYS A 158 -15.44 -13.95 7.96
N ILE A 159 -15.30 -12.79 8.64
CA ILE A 159 -16.10 -12.46 9.84
C ILE A 159 -17.58 -12.31 9.47
N ASP A 160 -17.89 -11.58 8.41
CA ASP A 160 -19.25 -11.41 7.89
C ASP A 160 -19.88 -12.75 7.46
N ALA A 161 -19.06 -13.71 7.05
CA ALA A 161 -19.45 -15.08 6.73
C ALA A 161 -19.49 -16.01 7.97
N GLY A 162 -19.36 -15.48 9.19
CA GLY A 162 -19.51 -16.21 10.45
C GLY A 162 -18.24 -16.77 11.08
N MET A 163 -17.04 -16.43 10.56
CA MET A 163 -15.79 -16.76 11.25
C MET A 163 -15.68 -15.93 12.53
N PRO A 164 -15.26 -16.51 13.68
CA PRO A 164 -15.02 -15.73 14.88
C PRO A 164 -13.97 -14.65 14.66
N GLU A 165 -14.26 -13.41 15.05
CA GLU A 165 -13.36 -12.27 14.88
C GLU A 165 -11.96 -12.53 15.47
N LYS A 166 -11.91 -13.16 16.66
CA LYS A 166 -10.63 -13.55 17.29
C LYS A 166 -9.83 -14.54 16.44
N GLU A 167 -10.47 -15.37 15.63
CA GLU A 167 -9.80 -16.28 14.71
C GLU A 167 -9.24 -15.50 13.52
N ALA A 168 -10.06 -14.69 12.86
CA ALA A 168 -9.66 -13.90 11.71
C ALA A 168 -8.51 -12.93 12.03
N LYS A 169 -8.53 -12.30 13.19
CA LYS A 169 -7.51 -11.35 13.65
C LYS A 169 -6.19 -12.00 14.12
N GLN A 170 -5.98 -13.29 13.93
CA GLN A 170 -4.66 -13.91 14.13
C GLN A 170 -3.67 -13.54 13.02
N ILE A 171 -4.17 -13.05 11.88
CA ILE A 171 -3.37 -12.43 10.80
C ILE A 171 -3.55 -10.91 10.93
N GLU A 172 -2.47 -10.18 10.81
CA GLU A 172 -2.49 -8.71 10.81
C GLU A 172 -2.64 -8.16 9.40
N GLY A 173 -3.13 -6.92 9.30
CA GLY A 173 -3.09 -6.16 8.05
C GLY A 173 -1.68 -5.63 7.79
N PHE A 174 -1.28 -5.60 6.54
CA PHE A 174 0.00 -5.11 6.05
C PHE A 174 0.36 -3.70 6.58
N VAL A 175 -0.62 -2.79 6.67
CA VAL A 175 -0.36 -1.43 7.14
C VAL A 175 -0.02 -1.42 8.62
N ALA A 176 -0.80 -2.08 9.46
CA ALA A 176 -0.55 -2.16 10.90
C ALA A 176 0.80 -2.84 11.20
N ALA A 177 1.13 -3.90 10.45
CA ALA A 177 2.35 -4.67 10.64
C ALA A 177 3.63 -3.95 10.19
N TYR A 178 3.59 -3.25 9.02
CA TYR A 178 4.83 -2.78 8.37
C TYR A 178 4.84 -1.30 7.98
N ILE A 179 3.70 -0.73 7.61
CA ILE A 179 3.64 0.64 7.07
C ILE A 179 3.45 1.70 8.16
N ARG A 180 2.85 1.33 9.29
CA ARG A 180 2.57 2.27 10.39
C ARG A 180 3.78 3.11 10.85
N PRO A 181 4.98 2.55 11.01
CA PRO A 181 6.15 3.35 11.36
C PRO A 181 6.46 4.44 10.31
N LEU A 182 6.27 4.14 9.03
CA LEU A 182 6.46 5.10 7.93
C LEU A 182 5.39 6.20 7.98
N PHE A 183 4.14 5.85 8.26
CA PHE A 183 3.05 6.81 8.44
C PHE A 183 3.30 7.78 9.59
N CYS A 184 3.93 7.34 10.67
CA CYS A 184 4.35 8.19 11.79
C CYS A 184 5.34 9.28 11.37
N GLU A 185 6.10 9.07 10.29
CA GLU A 185 7.05 10.02 9.71
C GLU A 185 6.43 10.84 8.57
N GLY A 186 5.13 10.70 8.33
CA GLY A 186 4.44 11.31 7.19
C GLY A 186 4.86 10.72 5.84
N ARG A 187 5.54 9.57 5.85
CA ARG A 187 5.89 8.83 4.63
C ARG A 187 4.67 8.11 4.10
N GLY A 188 4.50 8.16 2.81
CA GLY A 188 3.43 7.48 2.12
C GLY A 188 3.59 7.58 0.62
N PRO A 189 2.69 7.00 -0.16
CA PRO A 189 2.81 6.87 -1.62
C PRO A 189 2.62 8.22 -2.33
N PHE A 190 3.67 9.02 -2.40
CA PHE A 190 3.73 10.30 -3.10
C PHE A 190 4.14 10.10 -4.56
N ARG A 191 3.40 10.71 -5.49
CA ARG A 191 3.58 10.54 -6.93
C ARG A 191 3.88 11.86 -7.61
N TRP A 192 4.79 11.84 -8.58
CA TRP A 192 4.96 12.91 -9.56
C TRP A 192 4.77 12.37 -10.97
N THR A 193 4.12 13.17 -11.81
CA THR A 193 3.79 12.84 -13.20
C THR A 193 4.23 13.97 -14.11
N CYS A 194 5.10 13.66 -15.09
CA CYS A 194 5.58 14.63 -16.08
C CYS A 194 4.52 14.78 -17.18
N ILE A 195 3.79 15.88 -17.17
CA ILE A 195 2.70 16.15 -18.14
C ILE A 195 3.26 16.41 -19.54
N SER A 196 4.53 16.78 -19.66
CA SER A 196 5.24 16.91 -20.94
C SER A 196 5.26 15.62 -21.75
N GLY A 197 5.13 14.46 -21.10
CA GLY A 197 5.30 13.14 -21.74
C GLY A 197 6.75 12.77 -22.02
N ASP A 198 7.73 13.62 -21.66
CA ASP A 198 9.14 13.36 -21.93
C ASP A 198 9.78 12.50 -20.84
N PRO A 199 10.31 11.30 -21.17
CA PRO A 199 11.03 10.46 -20.22
C PRO A 199 12.29 11.13 -19.61
N ALA A 200 12.88 12.10 -20.28
CA ALA A 200 14.03 12.84 -19.78
C ALA A 200 13.66 13.69 -18.55
N ASP A 201 12.45 14.24 -18.52
CA ASP A 201 11.96 14.97 -17.35
C ASP A 201 11.85 14.03 -16.14
N LEU A 202 11.30 12.82 -16.31
CA LEU A 202 11.26 11.84 -15.23
C LEU A 202 12.64 11.46 -14.72
N ALA A 203 13.60 11.24 -15.62
CA ALA A 203 14.97 10.92 -15.24
C ALA A 203 15.61 12.04 -14.39
N ARG A 204 15.39 13.32 -14.81
CA ARG A 204 15.87 14.48 -14.03
C ARG A 204 15.20 14.59 -12.65
N LEU A 205 13.91 14.30 -12.58
CA LEU A 205 13.19 14.32 -11.31
C LEU A 205 13.61 13.15 -10.38
N ASP A 206 13.93 12.00 -10.94
CA ASP A 206 14.48 10.88 -10.17
C ASP A 206 15.86 11.25 -9.58
N ASP A 207 16.74 11.96 -10.34
CA ASP A 207 18.01 12.48 -9.82
C ASP A 207 17.77 13.46 -8.67
N LEU A 208 16.83 14.39 -8.83
CA LEU A 208 16.47 15.32 -7.79
C LEU A 208 15.93 14.61 -6.53
N ALA A 209 15.14 13.54 -6.70
CA ALA A 209 14.66 12.75 -5.58
C ALA A 209 15.81 12.10 -4.80
N LEU A 210 16.83 11.58 -5.49
CA LEU A 210 18.05 11.04 -4.87
C LEU A 210 18.88 12.13 -4.17
N GLU A 211 18.91 13.35 -4.70
CA GLU A 211 19.57 14.50 -4.08
C GLU A 211 18.86 14.92 -2.77
N ILE A 212 17.54 15.06 -2.81
CA ILE A 212 16.71 15.50 -1.69
C ILE A 212 16.68 14.49 -0.55
N CYS A 213 16.57 13.20 -0.90
CA CYS A 213 16.47 12.09 0.06
C CYS A 213 17.81 11.37 0.27
N LYS A 214 18.92 12.06 0.07
CA LYS A 214 20.27 11.48 0.22
C LYS A 214 20.47 10.86 1.60
N GLY A 215 20.85 9.60 1.62
CA GLY A 215 21.03 8.82 2.86
C GLY A 215 19.76 8.07 3.29
N ASP A 216 18.65 8.23 2.59
CA ASP A 216 17.46 7.38 2.75
C ASP A 216 17.60 6.14 1.85
N HIS A 217 18.02 5.04 2.46
CA HIS A 217 18.26 3.79 1.75
C HIS A 217 17.00 3.20 1.07
N LEU A 218 15.81 3.47 1.60
CA LEU A 218 14.55 3.01 0.98
C LEU A 218 14.30 3.75 -0.33
N VAL A 219 14.43 5.08 -0.32
CA VAL A 219 14.27 5.92 -1.51
C VAL A 219 15.36 5.63 -2.53
N GLU A 220 16.62 5.61 -2.10
CA GLU A 220 17.77 5.36 -2.99
C GLU A 220 17.64 4.00 -3.69
N ARG A 221 17.34 2.94 -2.94
CA ARG A 221 17.16 1.60 -3.49
C ARG A 221 15.98 1.57 -4.47
N TRP A 222 14.84 2.13 -4.07
CA TRP A 222 13.64 2.14 -4.90
C TRP A 222 13.84 2.88 -6.22
N ILE A 223 14.33 4.12 -6.21
CA ILE A 223 14.54 4.92 -7.43
C ILE A 223 15.50 4.20 -8.38
N ASN A 224 16.61 3.64 -7.89
CA ASN A 224 17.57 2.93 -8.71
C ASN A 224 16.97 1.65 -9.33
N LEU A 225 16.19 0.87 -8.58
CA LEU A 225 15.51 -0.31 -9.10
C LEU A 225 14.42 0.09 -10.12
N ALA A 226 13.65 1.14 -9.81
CA ALA A 226 12.60 1.63 -10.68
C ALA A 226 13.15 2.08 -12.05
N ARG A 227 14.23 2.85 -12.07
CA ARG A 227 14.91 3.26 -13.31
C ARG A 227 15.36 2.08 -14.16
N LYS A 228 15.86 1.05 -13.51
CA LYS A 228 16.40 -0.13 -14.20
C LYS A 228 15.31 -1.05 -14.75
N HIS A 229 14.21 -1.16 -14.05
CA HIS A 229 13.25 -2.24 -14.28
C HIS A 229 11.86 -1.78 -14.69
N LEU A 230 11.42 -0.53 -14.37
CA LEU A 230 10.07 -0.09 -14.67
C LEU A 230 9.93 0.48 -16.08
N PRO A 231 9.08 -0.09 -16.95
CA PRO A 231 8.75 0.53 -18.22
C PRO A 231 7.90 1.79 -18.00
N ILE A 232 7.96 2.71 -18.94
CA ILE A 232 7.05 3.85 -19.04
C ILE A 232 5.91 3.42 -19.98
N GLU A 233 4.75 3.12 -19.43
CA GLU A 233 3.59 2.65 -20.22
C GLU A 233 2.60 3.78 -20.58
N ALA A 234 2.68 4.93 -19.90
CA ALA A 234 1.81 6.10 -20.09
C ALA A 234 2.62 7.39 -19.92
N LEU A 235 2.03 8.42 -19.30
CA LEU A 235 2.82 9.60 -18.91
C LEU A 235 3.94 9.18 -17.94
N PRO A 236 5.16 9.70 -18.15
CA PRO A 236 6.30 9.39 -17.27
C PRO A 236 5.96 9.78 -15.82
N ALA A 237 5.94 8.81 -14.94
CA ALA A 237 5.55 9.01 -13.55
C ALA A 237 6.38 8.13 -12.61
N ARG A 238 6.52 8.61 -11.38
CA ARG A 238 7.12 7.84 -10.28
C ARG A 238 6.27 7.98 -9.04
N ILE A 239 6.17 6.91 -8.27
CA ILE A 239 5.65 6.93 -6.90
C ILE A 239 6.80 6.62 -5.94
N CYS A 240 6.86 7.31 -4.82
CA CYS A 240 7.91 7.12 -3.82
C CYS A 240 7.40 7.45 -2.43
N TYR A 241 7.90 6.76 -1.41
CA TYR A 241 7.54 7.00 -0.02
C TYR A 241 8.38 8.15 0.56
N MET A 242 8.05 9.38 0.17
CA MET A 242 8.62 10.59 0.76
C MET A 242 7.87 11.02 2.01
N GLY A 243 8.60 11.51 3.01
CA GLY A 243 8.09 11.90 4.31
C GLY A 243 7.75 13.38 4.43
N PHE A 244 7.37 13.74 5.67
CA PHE A 244 7.09 15.13 6.04
C PHE A 244 8.34 16.01 5.84
N GLY A 245 8.17 17.11 5.12
CA GLY A 245 9.24 18.02 4.73
C GLY A 245 9.97 17.63 3.45
N GLU A 246 10.16 16.35 3.15
CA GLU A 246 10.79 15.90 1.91
C GLU A 246 9.93 16.24 0.69
N ARG A 247 8.62 16.00 0.75
CA ARG A 247 7.66 16.30 -0.32
C ARG A 247 7.67 17.80 -0.66
N ARG A 248 7.68 18.65 0.37
CA ARG A 248 7.75 20.11 0.21
C ARG A 248 9.04 20.53 -0.50
N ARG A 249 10.19 20.09 0.00
CA ARG A 249 11.49 20.41 -0.62
C ARG A 249 11.57 19.94 -2.06
N PHE A 250 11.08 18.72 -2.32
CA PHE A 250 11.05 18.17 -3.66
C PHE A 250 10.12 18.98 -4.59
N GLY A 251 8.91 19.27 -4.18
CA GLY A 251 7.93 20.04 -4.96
C GLY A 251 8.44 21.43 -5.34
N LEU A 252 9.00 22.18 -4.38
CA LEU A 252 9.59 23.49 -4.63
C LEU A 252 10.80 23.42 -5.57
N ALA A 253 11.69 22.42 -5.39
CA ALA A 253 12.83 22.24 -6.26
C ALA A 253 12.42 21.87 -7.69
N VAL A 254 11.36 21.05 -7.86
CA VAL A 254 10.79 20.75 -9.18
C VAL A 254 10.25 22.01 -9.84
N ASN A 255 9.51 22.85 -9.10
CA ASN A 255 9.00 24.12 -9.64
C ASN A 255 10.13 25.03 -10.13
N GLU A 256 11.23 25.08 -9.38
CA GLU A 256 12.44 25.84 -9.78
C GLU A 256 13.14 25.25 -11.03
N LEU A 257 13.17 23.92 -11.20
CA LEU A 257 13.68 23.28 -12.43
C LEU A 257 12.83 23.64 -13.65
N ILE A 258 11.52 23.70 -13.50
CA ILE A 258 10.60 24.13 -14.57
C ILE A 258 10.85 25.59 -14.92
N LYS A 259 10.99 26.47 -13.93
CA LYS A 259 11.27 27.90 -14.09
C LYS A 259 12.59 28.14 -14.85
N LYS A 260 13.59 27.29 -14.61
CA LYS A 260 14.89 27.32 -15.32
C LYS A 260 14.84 26.67 -16.70
N GLY A 261 13.79 25.97 -17.06
CA GLY A 261 13.68 25.20 -18.30
C GLY A 261 14.50 23.91 -18.32
N GLU A 262 14.94 23.42 -17.15
CA GLU A 262 15.63 22.12 -17.01
C GLU A 262 14.63 20.95 -17.07
N VAL A 263 13.37 21.18 -16.72
CA VAL A 263 12.23 20.28 -16.87
C VAL A 263 11.17 21.00 -17.67
N LYS A 264 10.57 20.34 -18.67
CA LYS A 264 9.61 20.98 -19.57
C LYS A 264 8.29 21.36 -18.88
N GLY A 265 7.92 20.65 -17.80
CA GLY A 265 6.68 20.90 -17.07
C GLY A 265 5.39 20.92 -17.91
N PRO A 266 4.20 21.11 -17.30
CA PRO A 266 4.04 21.07 -15.86
C PRO A 266 4.25 19.67 -15.26
N VAL A 267 4.44 19.62 -13.95
CA VAL A 267 4.52 18.36 -13.18
C VAL A 267 3.35 18.32 -12.20
N ALA A 268 2.58 17.25 -12.27
CA ALA A 268 1.48 17.01 -11.32
C ALA A 268 1.97 16.15 -10.16
N PHE A 269 1.83 16.66 -8.94
CA PHE A 269 2.00 15.90 -7.72
C PHE A 269 0.66 15.38 -7.25
N SER A 270 0.63 14.10 -6.89
CA SER A 270 -0.50 13.48 -6.20
C SER A 270 0.03 12.49 -5.19
N ARG A 271 -0.85 11.97 -4.38
CA ARG A 271 -0.52 10.83 -3.55
C ARG A 271 -1.64 9.82 -3.65
N ASP A 272 -1.35 8.59 -3.26
CA ASP A 272 -2.39 7.59 -3.13
C ASP A 272 -3.39 8.02 -2.05
N ASN A 273 -4.66 7.71 -2.25
CA ASN A 273 -5.70 7.97 -1.28
C ASN A 273 -5.48 7.22 0.04
N LEU A 274 -4.60 6.23 0.04
CA LEU A 274 -4.22 5.41 1.19
C LEU A 274 -3.06 6.01 2.01
N ASP A 275 -2.80 7.31 1.88
CA ASP A 275 -1.73 8.01 2.62
C ASP A 275 -2.10 8.21 4.10
N SER A 276 -1.08 8.47 4.93
CA SER A 276 -1.14 8.44 6.40
C SER A 276 -2.23 9.30 7.03
N GLY A 277 -2.50 10.47 6.47
CA GLY A 277 -3.49 11.43 7.00
C GLY A 277 -4.81 11.45 6.25
N SER A 278 -4.99 10.64 5.22
CA SER A 278 -6.04 10.82 4.22
C SER A 278 -7.10 9.74 4.20
N ILE A 279 -7.00 8.71 5.02
CA ILE A 279 -7.91 7.57 4.99
C ILE A 279 -8.32 7.13 6.38
N VAL A 280 -9.56 6.69 6.50
CA VAL A 280 -10.08 5.82 7.55
C VAL A 280 -10.53 4.52 6.91
N ASN A 281 -9.92 3.43 7.31
CA ASN A 281 -10.28 2.06 6.98
C ASN A 281 -9.96 1.19 8.20
N PRO A 282 -10.94 0.90 9.05
CA PRO A 282 -10.73 0.24 10.35
C PRO A 282 -10.17 -1.18 10.25
N THR A 283 -10.29 -1.79 9.08
CA THR A 283 -9.82 -3.15 8.84
C THR A 283 -8.46 -3.20 8.14
N PHE A 284 -7.85 -2.05 7.86
CA PHE A 284 -6.56 -2.00 7.17
C PHE A 284 -5.71 -0.77 7.54
N GLU A 285 -5.91 0.42 6.89
CA GLU A 285 -5.00 1.56 7.06
C GLU A 285 -5.07 2.21 8.44
N SER A 286 -6.24 2.23 9.07
CA SER A 286 -6.42 2.76 10.43
C SER A 286 -6.61 1.68 11.48
N GLU A 287 -6.30 0.42 11.18
CA GLU A 287 -6.41 -0.70 12.11
C GLU A 287 -5.44 -0.55 13.30
N ASN A 288 -5.92 -0.89 14.50
CA ASN A 288 -5.14 -0.94 15.74
C ASN A 288 -4.48 0.40 16.11
N MET A 289 -5.22 1.51 15.99
CA MET A 289 -4.75 2.80 16.52
C MET A 289 -4.70 2.76 18.05
N PRO A 290 -3.62 3.21 18.70
CA PRO A 290 -3.47 3.11 20.16
C PRO A 290 -4.57 3.80 20.99
N ASP A 291 -5.20 4.83 20.43
CA ASP A 291 -6.31 5.57 21.05
C ASP A 291 -7.71 4.98 20.72
N GLY A 292 -7.75 3.86 19.99
CA GLY A 292 -9.01 3.28 19.50
C GLY A 292 -9.66 4.09 18.38
N GLY A 293 -8.92 5.00 17.75
CA GLY A 293 -9.39 5.90 16.70
C GLY A 293 -9.54 5.27 15.33
N ASP A 294 -9.60 3.94 15.22
CA ASP A 294 -9.66 3.18 13.98
C ASP A 294 -10.83 3.63 13.06
N TYR A 295 -11.95 4.01 13.67
CA TYR A 295 -13.21 4.38 13.00
C TYR A 295 -13.41 5.91 12.87
N ILE A 296 -12.47 6.74 13.35
CA ILE A 296 -12.65 8.19 13.34
C ILE A 296 -12.45 8.75 11.94
N SER A 297 -13.56 9.06 11.27
CA SER A 297 -13.58 9.57 9.88
C SER A 297 -13.33 11.07 9.75
N ASP A 298 -13.13 11.78 10.85
CA ASP A 298 -12.79 13.22 10.84
C ASP A 298 -11.49 13.51 10.10
N TRP A 299 -10.51 12.59 10.18
CA TRP A 299 -9.19 12.78 9.61
C TRP A 299 -9.15 12.96 8.09
N PRO A 300 -9.79 12.13 7.25
CA PRO A 300 -9.83 12.37 5.81
C PRO A 300 -10.59 13.65 5.45
N TYR A 301 -11.65 14.02 6.16
CA TYR A 301 -12.33 15.29 5.95
C TYR A 301 -11.44 16.47 6.31
N LEU A 302 -10.78 16.41 7.47
CA LEU A 302 -9.84 17.45 7.90
C LEU A 302 -8.67 17.57 6.92
N ASN A 303 -8.13 16.47 6.42
CA ASN A 303 -7.10 16.46 5.39
C ASN A 303 -7.58 17.23 4.13
N GLY A 304 -8.78 16.93 3.64
CA GLY A 304 -9.36 17.63 2.48
C GLY A 304 -9.53 19.13 2.71
N LEU A 305 -10.07 19.52 3.87
CA LEU A 305 -10.28 20.93 4.22
C LEU A 305 -8.97 21.69 4.36
N LEU A 306 -7.96 21.10 5.00
CA LEU A 306 -6.63 21.71 5.15
C LEU A 306 -5.94 21.88 3.80
N ASN A 307 -6.00 20.88 2.93
CA ASN A 307 -5.42 20.96 1.59
C ASN A 307 -6.15 22.02 0.73
N CYS A 308 -7.49 22.16 0.87
CA CYS A 308 -8.25 23.22 0.22
C CYS A 308 -7.80 24.60 0.70
N ALA A 309 -7.69 24.81 2.01
CA ALA A 309 -7.23 26.06 2.59
C ALA A 309 -5.77 26.40 2.20
N ALA A 310 -4.94 25.39 1.99
CA ALA A 310 -3.55 25.51 1.56
C ALA A 310 -3.38 25.79 0.05
N GLY A 311 -4.47 25.82 -0.72
CA GLY A 311 -4.45 26.13 -2.15
C GLY A 311 -4.13 24.93 -3.05
N CYS A 312 -4.44 23.70 -2.63
CA CYS A 312 -4.32 22.52 -3.48
C CYS A 312 -5.18 22.66 -4.75
N ASP A 313 -4.66 22.25 -5.90
CA ASP A 313 -5.32 22.45 -7.21
C ASP A 313 -6.55 21.56 -7.39
N LEU A 314 -6.53 20.34 -6.85
CA LEU A 314 -7.65 19.41 -6.91
C LEU A 314 -7.74 18.58 -5.64
N ILE A 315 -8.97 18.45 -5.11
CA ILE A 315 -9.29 17.59 -3.97
C ILE A 315 -10.50 16.72 -4.30
N ALA A 316 -10.42 15.46 -3.94
CA ALA A 316 -11.52 14.50 -4.07
C ALA A 316 -11.71 13.75 -2.75
N ILE A 317 -12.87 13.89 -2.13
CA ILE A 317 -13.24 13.07 -0.96
C ILE A 317 -14.14 11.95 -1.44
N GLN A 318 -13.81 10.72 -1.10
CA GLN A 318 -14.49 9.54 -1.57
C GLN A 318 -14.83 8.61 -0.41
N ALA A 319 -16.02 8.04 -0.43
CA ALA A 319 -16.35 6.85 0.33
C ALA A 319 -16.09 5.66 -0.60
N ASN A 320 -15.10 4.84 -0.26
CA ASN A 320 -14.69 3.75 -1.12
C ASN A 320 -15.33 2.44 -0.67
N TYR A 321 -16.35 2.03 -1.39
CA TYR A 321 -17.02 0.77 -1.13
C TYR A 321 -16.18 -0.45 -1.56
N SER A 322 -15.34 -0.30 -2.59
CA SER A 322 -14.53 -1.41 -3.11
C SER A 322 -13.37 -1.83 -2.21
N MET A 323 -13.00 -0.99 -1.24
CA MET A 323 -11.98 -1.27 -0.24
C MET A 323 -12.56 -1.43 1.17
N GLY A 324 -13.83 -1.80 1.26
CA GLY A 324 -14.54 -1.89 2.52
C GLY A 324 -15.13 -0.55 2.98
N GLU A 325 -15.23 -0.34 4.29
CA GLU A 325 -15.84 0.85 4.91
C GLU A 325 -14.83 2.00 5.02
N ALA A 326 -14.24 2.41 3.91
CA ALA A 326 -13.22 3.44 3.89
C ALA A 326 -13.79 4.81 3.48
N VAL A 327 -13.30 5.86 4.13
CA VAL A 327 -13.41 7.25 3.67
C VAL A 327 -12.00 7.76 3.42
N HIS A 328 -11.76 8.36 2.25
CA HIS A 328 -10.43 8.83 1.91
C HIS A 328 -10.44 10.10 1.05
N THR A 329 -9.33 10.84 1.09
CA THR A 329 -9.13 12.09 0.36
C THR A 329 -7.97 11.96 -0.61
N GLY A 330 -8.22 12.25 -1.88
CA GLY A 330 -7.22 12.42 -2.93
C GLY A 330 -6.87 13.90 -3.10
N VAL A 331 -5.63 14.20 -3.44
CA VAL A 331 -5.14 15.54 -3.73
C VAL A 331 -4.26 15.56 -4.97
N THR A 332 -4.28 16.67 -5.70
CA THR A 332 -3.34 16.94 -6.80
C THR A 332 -2.87 18.40 -6.71
N MET A 333 -1.58 18.59 -6.89
CA MET A 333 -0.90 19.89 -6.88
C MET A 333 -0.04 20.00 -8.14
N ILE A 334 0.02 21.19 -8.73
CA ILE A 334 0.69 21.43 -10.00
C ILE A 334 1.90 22.34 -9.80
N ALA A 335 3.08 21.89 -10.25
CA ALA A 335 4.24 22.72 -10.47
C ALA A 335 4.27 23.15 -11.94
N ASP A 336 4.25 24.46 -12.19
CA ASP A 336 4.24 25.04 -13.54
C ASP A 336 5.32 26.10 -13.79
N GLY A 337 6.21 26.29 -12.80
CA GLY A 337 7.32 27.26 -12.84
C GLY A 337 6.92 28.67 -12.39
N THR A 338 5.70 28.89 -11.92
CA THR A 338 5.24 30.20 -11.44
C THR A 338 5.53 30.43 -9.95
N GLU A 339 5.53 31.70 -9.51
CA GLU A 339 5.65 32.08 -8.10
C GLU A 339 4.38 31.70 -7.30
N GLU A 340 3.23 31.73 -7.96
CA GLU A 340 1.97 31.27 -7.37
C GLU A 340 2.02 29.76 -7.07
N ALA A 341 2.65 28.95 -7.93
CA ALA A 341 2.85 27.53 -7.67
C ALA A 341 3.79 27.31 -6.47
N ASP A 342 4.85 28.11 -6.29
CA ASP A 342 5.72 28.03 -5.11
C ASP A 342 4.92 28.20 -3.82
N VAL A 343 4.03 29.20 -3.73
CA VAL A 343 3.21 29.45 -2.55
C VAL A 343 2.26 28.28 -2.25
N ARG A 344 1.59 27.76 -3.28
CA ARG A 344 0.66 26.63 -3.13
C ARG A 344 1.38 25.34 -2.75
N LEU A 345 2.49 25.02 -3.42
CA LEU A 345 3.28 23.83 -3.15
C LEU A 345 3.90 23.87 -1.75
N ASP A 346 4.42 25.03 -1.32
CA ASP A 346 4.97 25.21 0.02
C ASP A 346 3.93 24.88 1.09
N SER A 347 2.75 25.42 0.97
CA SER A 347 1.67 25.24 1.94
C SER A 347 1.04 23.83 1.86
N ALA A 348 0.60 23.41 0.67
CA ALA A 348 -0.14 22.16 0.51
C ALA A 348 0.72 20.93 0.78
N LEU A 349 1.97 20.88 0.30
CA LEU A 349 2.87 19.75 0.56
C LEU A 349 3.33 19.67 2.02
N THR A 350 3.26 20.79 2.76
CA THR A 350 3.49 20.79 4.20
C THR A 350 2.30 20.21 4.95
N VAL A 351 1.08 20.70 4.70
CA VAL A 351 -0.09 20.29 5.48
C VAL A 351 -0.54 18.87 5.16
N ASP A 352 -0.41 18.43 3.91
CA ASP A 352 -0.88 17.12 3.48
C ASP A 352 -0.18 15.97 4.22
N SER A 353 1.15 15.95 4.22
CA SER A 353 1.91 14.95 4.98
C SER A 353 1.91 15.24 6.48
N GLY A 354 1.87 16.52 6.86
CA GLY A 354 1.87 16.96 8.26
C GLY A 354 0.67 16.48 9.05
N ILE A 355 -0.54 16.50 8.48
CA ILE A 355 -1.74 16.01 9.18
C ILE A 355 -1.65 14.51 9.49
N GLY A 356 -0.98 13.73 8.65
CA GLY A 356 -0.71 12.32 8.91
C GLY A 356 0.17 12.12 10.12
N VAL A 357 1.22 12.92 10.27
CA VAL A 357 2.10 12.89 11.45
C VAL A 357 1.33 13.30 12.71
N VAL A 358 0.55 14.38 12.63
CA VAL A 358 -0.28 14.88 13.75
C VAL A 358 -1.28 13.83 14.21
N ARG A 359 -1.98 13.17 13.28
CA ARG A 359 -2.91 12.08 13.58
C ARG A 359 -2.25 10.96 14.39
N HIS A 360 -1.07 10.49 13.93
CA HIS A 360 -0.35 9.41 14.60
C HIS A 360 0.23 9.87 15.94
N ALA A 361 0.70 11.12 16.05
CA ALA A 361 1.16 11.69 17.32
C ALA A 361 0.01 11.79 18.33
N GLN A 362 -1.17 12.23 17.90
CA GLN A 362 -2.36 12.31 18.76
C GLN A 362 -2.79 10.93 19.24
N SER A 363 -2.74 9.92 18.38
CA SER A 363 -3.12 8.55 18.77
C SER A 363 -2.14 7.88 19.73
N GLY A 364 -0.94 8.46 19.94
CA GLY A 364 0.00 8.01 20.97
C GLY A 364 1.33 7.48 20.45
N TYR A 365 1.56 7.42 19.13
CA TYR A 365 2.84 6.96 18.59
C TYR A 365 3.99 7.90 18.91
N GLN A 366 5.01 7.41 19.66
CA GLN A 366 6.16 8.20 20.07
C GLN A 366 6.99 8.70 18.88
N SER A 367 7.20 7.88 17.85
CA SER A 367 7.92 8.27 16.63
C SER A 367 7.28 9.47 15.93
N ALA A 368 5.94 9.52 15.87
CA ALA A 368 5.23 10.66 15.31
C ALA A 368 5.36 11.93 16.18
N LYS A 369 5.31 11.78 17.51
CA LYS A 369 5.59 12.89 18.45
C LYS A 369 7.00 13.43 18.29
N ASP A 370 7.97 12.55 18.08
CA ASP A 370 9.36 12.94 17.83
C ASP A 370 9.48 13.77 16.55
N VAL A 371 8.80 13.39 15.47
CA VAL A 371 8.74 14.19 14.23
C VAL A 371 8.10 15.56 14.51
N CYS A 372 6.96 15.61 15.21
CA CYS A 372 6.30 16.86 15.58
C CYS A 372 7.20 17.78 16.43
N ASN A 373 8.05 17.22 17.26
CA ASN A 373 8.98 17.97 18.14
C ASN A 373 10.32 18.32 17.46
N GLY A 374 10.49 17.96 16.18
CA GLY A 374 11.72 18.22 15.43
C GLY A 374 12.86 17.23 15.70
N ASN A 375 12.57 16.10 16.35
CA ASN A 375 13.52 15.04 16.68
C ASN A 375 13.42 13.82 15.73
N GLY A 376 12.57 13.89 14.71
CA GLY A 376 12.38 12.81 13.74
C GLY A 376 13.60 12.62 12.84
N LYS A 377 13.85 11.38 12.45
CA LYS A 377 14.91 11.00 11.51
C LYS A 377 14.37 11.10 10.08
N ILE A 378 14.23 12.32 9.56
CA ILE A 378 13.89 12.55 8.16
C ILE A 378 15.17 12.79 7.38
N ALA A 379 15.34 12.12 6.26
CA ALA A 379 16.51 12.32 5.40
C ALA A 379 16.61 13.80 4.96
N GLY A 380 17.81 14.37 5.03
CA GLY A 380 18.07 15.74 4.63
C GLY A 380 18.04 16.80 5.74
N GLY A 381 17.85 16.44 6.98
CA GLY A 381 18.28 17.21 8.15
C GLY A 381 17.50 18.49 8.52
N GLU A 382 16.40 18.82 7.86
CA GLU A 382 15.53 19.88 8.36
C GLU A 382 14.59 19.32 9.44
N SER A 383 14.73 19.80 10.68
CA SER A 383 13.73 19.53 11.70
C SER A 383 12.56 20.48 11.51
N ILE A 384 11.47 19.98 10.94
CA ILE A 384 10.23 20.72 10.86
C ILE A 384 9.43 20.44 12.11
N LYS A 385 9.18 21.49 12.91
CA LYS A 385 8.42 21.37 14.15
C LYS A 385 6.95 21.64 13.87
N ILE A 386 6.11 20.68 14.21
CA ILE A 386 4.65 20.83 14.23
C ILE A 386 4.23 21.08 15.68
N PRO A 387 3.65 22.24 16.04
CA PRO A 387 3.20 22.47 17.40
C PRO A 387 2.07 21.51 17.78
N LEU A 388 2.27 20.74 18.83
CA LEU A 388 1.25 19.89 19.43
C LEU A 388 0.62 20.65 20.61
N TRP A 389 -0.48 21.35 20.38
CA TRP A 389 -1.13 22.23 21.35
C TRP A 389 -1.78 21.50 22.52
N TRP A 390 -1.96 20.17 22.41
CA TRP A 390 -2.46 19.33 23.50
C TRP A 390 -1.34 18.78 24.40
N GLU A 391 -0.09 19.09 24.12
CA GLU A 391 1.00 18.80 25.06
C GLU A 391 1.26 20.04 25.96
N PRO A 392 1.44 19.84 27.25
CA PRO A 392 2.42 18.95 27.84
C PRO A 392 1.79 17.66 28.37
N ALA A 393 1.97 16.61 27.66
CA ALA A 393 1.39 15.35 28.00
C ALA A 393 2.10 14.57 29.10
N ASP A 394 3.17 15.09 29.71
CA ASP A 394 3.78 14.46 30.87
C ASP A 394 2.83 14.36 32.07
N LYS A 395 1.60 14.90 31.96
CA LYS A 395 0.62 14.97 33.05
C LYS A 395 -0.83 14.72 32.68
N VAL A 396 -1.15 14.24 31.49
CA VAL A 396 -2.48 13.73 31.23
C VAL A 396 -2.60 12.36 31.90
N THR A 397 -2.96 12.36 33.16
CA THR A 397 -3.57 11.18 33.76
C THR A 397 -4.91 11.00 33.08
N PHE A 398 -5.03 9.99 32.20
CA PHE A 398 -6.34 9.52 31.79
C PHE A 398 -7.16 9.23 33.05
N ALA A 399 -8.41 9.69 33.08
CA ALA A 399 -9.32 9.29 34.15
C ALA A 399 -9.31 7.77 34.25
N PRO A 400 -9.34 7.21 35.47
CA PRO A 400 -9.42 5.76 35.62
C PRO A 400 -10.58 5.20 34.80
N GLU A 401 -10.39 4.02 34.24
CA GLU A 401 -11.45 3.33 33.49
C GLU A 401 -12.77 3.38 34.29
N GLY A 402 -13.79 4.05 33.76
CA GLY A 402 -15.11 4.16 34.36
C GLY A 402 -15.60 5.58 34.67
N GLU A 403 -14.77 6.61 34.63
CA GLU A 403 -15.17 8.02 34.84
C GLU A 403 -15.25 8.80 33.52
N TYR A 404 -16.07 8.32 32.59
CA TYR A 404 -16.51 9.20 31.51
C TYR A 404 -17.61 10.12 32.03
N ILE A 405 -17.36 11.41 32.00
CA ILE A 405 -18.40 12.43 32.23
C ILE A 405 -19.48 12.22 31.16
N ARG A 406 -20.66 11.82 31.61
CA ARG A 406 -21.87 11.73 30.77
C ARG A 406 -22.40 13.12 30.45
#